data_ec098fb694bf6bb3a3c68c394e249a15
#
_entry.id   ec098fb694bf6bb3a3c68c394e249a15
#
_cell.length_a   1.000
_cell.length_b   1.000
_cell.length_c   1.000
_cell.angle_alpha   90.00
_cell.angle_beta   90.00
_cell.angle_gamma   90.00
#
_symmetry.space_group_name_H-M   'P 1'
#
loop_
_entity.id
_entity.type
_entity.pdbx_description
1 polymer ?
#
loop_
_entity_poly.entity_id
_entity_poly.type
_entity_poly.pdbx_seq_one_letter_code
_entity_poly.pdbx_strand_id
1 'polypeptide(L)'
;MTFHGMYFVWKEISILSSLPKLEVLKLIGCTCNDEEWKLSEKEIFKQLTYLEIVTNMFKRWEASNMHFPNLQQLILSGCFKLEAIPVEFGEIVTLELIKLKHCLPSVVDSAKQILDEQHDQGNDNMFVIEEGTLKPDEDDESDEDEFDEDEDDE
;
A
#
# COMPACT_ATOMS: atom_id res chain seq x y z
N MET A 1 -6.28 15.40 -4.07
CA MET A 1 -5.62 15.33 -5.39
C MET A 1 -5.71 13.91 -5.91
N THR A 2 -6.24 13.73 -7.10
CA THR A 2 -6.47 12.41 -7.67
C THR A 2 -5.92 12.36 -9.09
N PHE A 3 -5.11 11.34 -9.38
CA PHE A 3 -4.58 11.10 -10.72
C PHE A 3 -5.16 9.79 -11.24
N HIS A 4 -5.71 9.82 -12.46
CA HIS A 4 -6.27 8.64 -13.12
C HIS A 4 -5.49 8.36 -14.40
N GLY A 5 -5.01 7.12 -14.52
CA GLY A 5 -4.45 6.64 -15.78
C GLY A 5 -3.25 7.42 -16.29
N MET A 6 -2.54 8.10 -15.42
CA MET A 6 -1.40 8.91 -15.81
C MET A 6 -0.13 8.07 -15.85
N TYR A 7 0.81 8.53 -16.66
CA TYR A 7 2.15 7.95 -16.73
C TYR A 7 3.11 8.87 -15.98
N PHE A 8 3.89 8.33 -15.05
CA PHE A 8 4.82 9.14 -14.26
C PHE A 8 6.01 8.31 -13.80
N VAL A 9 7.02 8.98 -13.27
CA VAL A 9 8.07 8.34 -12.47
C VAL A 9 7.87 8.76 -11.02
N TRP A 10 8.28 7.89 -10.09
CA TRP A 10 8.03 8.14 -8.67
C TRP A 10 8.64 9.44 -8.18
N LYS A 11 9.73 9.88 -8.81
CA LYS A 11 10.34 11.15 -8.45
C LYS A 11 9.37 12.33 -8.62
N GLU A 12 8.53 12.26 -9.65
CA GLU A 12 7.53 13.30 -9.88
C GLU A 12 6.48 13.32 -8.79
N ILE A 13 6.10 12.14 -8.32
CA ILE A 13 5.15 12.05 -7.21
C ILE A 13 5.77 12.59 -5.93
N SER A 14 7.06 12.28 -5.69
CA SER A 14 7.75 12.78 -4.50
C SER A 14 7.79 14.31 -4.45
N ILE A 15 7.80 14.97 -5.60
CA ILE A 15 7.77 16.42 -5.66
C ILE A 15 6.50 16.98 -5.01
N LEU A 16 5.41 16.22 -5.03
CA LEU A 16 4.16 16.64 -4.41
C LEU A 16 4.31 16.83 -2.90
N SER A 17 5.36 16.29 -2.30
CA SER A 17 5.62 16.49 -0.87
C SER A 17 5.84 17.96 -0.52
N SER A 18 6.21 18.78 -1.51
CA SER A 18 6.42 20.20 -1.30
C SER A 18 5.10 20.98 -1.22
N LEU A 19 3.98 20.36 -1.52
CA LEU A 19 2.68 21.02 -1.47
C LEU A 19 2.18 21.05 -0.02
N PRO A 20 2.13 22.24 0.61
CA PRO A 20 1.89 22.31 2.05
C PRO A 20 0.47 21.95 2.49
N LYS A 21 -0.48 21.96 1.54
CA LYS A 21 -1.88 21.68 1.87
C LYS A 21 -2.38 20.36 1.31
N LEU A 22 -1.48 19.50 0.82
CA LEU A 22 -1.89 18.21 0.25
C LEU A 22 -2.25 17.25 1.37
N GLU A 23 -3.54 16.95 1.52
CA GLU A 23 -4.05 16.06 2.54
C GLU A 23 -4.47 14.70 2.00
N VAL A 24 -4.91 14.65 0.74
CA VAL A 24 -5.40 13.42 0.12
C VAL A 24 -4.70 13.22 -1.22
N LEU A 25 -4.10 12.06 -1.40
CA LEU A 25 -3.45 11.71 -2.67
C LEU A 25 -3.95 10.35 -3.11
N LYS A 26 -4.51 10.28 -4.32
CA LYS A 26 -5.01 9.05 -4.92
C LYS A 26 -4.36 8.85 -6.28
N LEU A 27 -3.72 7.69 -6.46
CA LEU A 27 -3.08 7.31 -7.71
C LEU A 27 -3.83 6.09 -8.23
N ILE A 28 -4.69 6.29 -9.22
CA ILE A 28 -5.62 5.25 -9.69
C ILE A 28 -5.28 4.86 -11.12
N GLY A 29 -4.87 3.60 -11.31
CA GLY A 29 -4.55 3.09 -12.63
C GLY A 29 -3.38 3.78 -13.29
N CYS A 30 -2.48 4.36 -12.50
CA CYS A 30 -1.34 5.09 -13.05
C CYS A 30 -0.20 4.14 -13.37
N THR A 31 0.50 4.42 -14.45
CA THR A 31 1.64 3.62 -14.91
C THR A 31 2.93 4.29 -14.50
N CYS A 32 3.83 3.52 -13.91
CA CYS A 32 5.13 4.02 -13.51
C CYS A 32 6.22 3.08 -14.01
N ASN A 33 7.25 3.64 -14.64
CA ASN A 33 8.36 2.83 -15.12
C ASN A 33 9.32 2.42 -14.01
N ASP A 34 9.33 3.17 -12.91
CA ASP A 34 10.24 2.86 -11.80
C ASP A 34 9.65 1.76 -10.93
N GLU A 35 10.43 0.72 -10.68
CA GLU A 35 9.98 -0.35 -9.80
C GLU A 35 10.07 0.03 -8.34
N GLU A 36 10.79 1.09 -8.03
CA GLU A 36 11.06 1.46 -6.65
C GLU A 36 10.65 2.89 -6.38
N TRP A 37 9.88 3.09 -5.30
CA TRP A 37 9.55 4.42 -4.81
C TRP A 37 10.37 4.67 -3.55
N LYS A 38 11.42 5.44 -3.71
CA LYS A 38 12.33 5.75 -2.62
C LYS A 38 12.26 7.24 -2.32
N LEU A 39 11.90 7.57 -1.10
CA LEU A 39 11.78 8.94 -0.65
C LEU A 39 13.08 9.39 0.01
N SER A 40 13.52 10.59 -0.32
CA SER A 40 14.67 11.19 0.32
C SER A 40 14.24 11.89 1.62
N GLU A 41 15.22 12.24 2.45
CA GLU A 41 14.94 12.86 3.74
C GLU A 41 14.15 14.16 3.64
N LYS A 42 14.21 14.82 2.48
CA LYS A 42 13.54 16.10 2.28
C LYS A 42 12.11 15.95 1.77
N GLU A 43 11.74 14.77 1.33
CA GLU A 43 10.44 14.54 0.71
C GLU A 43 9.43 14.09 1.75
N ILE A 44 8.95 15.05 2.54
CA ILE A 44 8.04 14.78 3.65
C ILE A 44 6.65 15.30 3.30
N PHE A 45 5.67 14.40 3.30
CA PHE A 45 4.26 14.74 3.06
C PHE A 45 3.63 15.15 4.39
N LYS A 46 3.84 16.41 4.78
CA LYS A 46 3.54 16.87 6.15
C LYS A 46 2.06 16.81 6.51
N GLN A 47 1.19 17.10 5.55
CA GLN A 47 -0.24 17.20 5.82
C GLN A 47 -1.02 16.02 5.26
N LEU A 48 -0.36 15.07 4.64
CA LEU A 48 -1.04 13.94 4.00
C LEU A 48 -1.64 13.02 5.06
N THR A 49 -2.97 12.85 5.01
CA THR A 49 -3.70 11.98 5.92
C THR A 49 -4.24 10.74 5.20
N TYR A 50 -4.38 10.78 3.89
CA TYR A 50 -4.99 9.71 3.11
C TYR A 50 -4.15 9.45 1.86
N LEU A 51 -3.68 8.21 1.70
CA LEU A 51 -2.92 7.80 0.51
C LEU A 51 -3.54 6.55 -0.06
N GLU A 52 -3.93 6.62 -1.34
CA GLU A 52 -4.53 5.48 -2.02
C GLU A 52 -3.77 5.20 -3.32
N ILE A 53 -3.32 3.97 -3.51
CA ILE A 53 -2.63 3.53 -4.72
C ILE A 53 -3.41 2.33 -5.27
N VAL A 54 -3.97 2.50 -6.48
CA VAL A 54 -4.81 1.49 -7.10
C VAL A 54 -4.20 1.08 -8.42
N THR A 55 -4.00 -0.23 -8.59
CA THR A 55 -3.50 -0.82 -9.84
C THR A 55 -2.16 -0.23 -10.24
N ASN A 56 -1.12 -0.56 -9.49
CA ASN A 56 0.23 -0.09 -9.75
C ASN A 56 1.20 -1.26 -9.65
N MET A 57 2.28 -1.21 -10.43
CA MET A 57 3.22 -2.32 -10.57
C MET A 57 4.56 -2.08 -9.89
N PHE A 58 4.68 -1.10 -9.02
CA PHE A 58 5.96 -0.90 -8.33
C PHE A 58 6.22 -2.06 -7.36
N LYS A 59 7.50 -2.36 -7.16
CA LYS A 59 7.91 -3.52 -6.37
C LYS A 59 8.36 -3.15 -4.97
N ARG A 60 9.05 -2.03 -4.84
CA ARG A 60 9.67 -1.64 -3.58
C ARG A 60 9.26 -0.24 -3.19
N TRP A 61 9.05 -0.06 -1.93
CA TRP A 61 8.67 1.22 -1.36
C TRP A 61 9.58 1.48 -0.17
N GLU A 62 10.49 2.46 -0.32
CA GLU A 62 11.40 2.84 0.77
C GLU A 62 10.97 4.18 1.34
N ALA A 63 10.47 4.13 2.54
CA ALA A 63 10.02 5.31 3.26
C ALA A 63 10.02 5.00 4.75
N SER A 64 9.90 6.05 5.55
CA SER A 64 9.83 5.89 7.00
C SER A 64 8.61 6.62 7.54
N ASN A 65 8.39 6.50 8.84
CA ASN A 65 7.33 7.25 9.50
C ASN A 65 7.51 8.75 9.36
N MET A 66 8.73 9.21 9.18
CA MET A 66 9.01 10.65 9.04
C MET A 66 8.52 11.22 7.71
N HIS A 67 8.37 10.38 6.68
CA HIS A 67 7.89 10.84 5.38
C HIS A 67 6.38 11.06 5.36
N PHE A 68 5.65 10.42 6.26
CA PHE A 68 4.19 10.50 6.33
C PHE A 68 3.75 10.67 7.79
N PRO A 69 4.16 11.76 8.45
CA PRO A 69 3.98 11.86 9.92
C PRO A 69 2.54 11.98 10.37
N ASN A 70 1.62 12.32 9.46
CA ASN A 70 0.22 12.50 9.80
C ASN A 70 -0.70 11.54 9.05
N LEU A 71 -0.15 10.51 8.44
CA LEU A 71 -0.94 9.57 7.66
C LEU A 71 -1.91 8.82 8.56
N GLN A 72 -3.19 8.81 8.17
CA GLN A 72 -4.25 8.13 8.89
C GLN A 72 -4.75 6.90 8.17
N GLN A 73 -4.84 6.95 6.84
CA GLN A 73 -5.36 5.84 6.06
C GLN A 73 -4.46 5.56 4.87
N LEU A 74 -4.11 4.29 4.71
CA LEU A 74 -3.33 3.80 3.58
C LEU A 74 -4.15 2.73 2.88
N ILE A 75 -4.47 2.95 1.60
CA ILE A 75 -5.26 2.03 0.80
C ILE A 75 -4.41 1.56 -0.38
N LEU A 76 -4.20 0.25 -0.49
CA LEU A 76 -3.47 -0.35 -1.61
C LEU A 76 -4.37 -1.38 -2.26
N SER A 77 -4.65 -1.19 -3.55
CA SER A 77 -5.55 -2.07 -4.29
C SER A 77 -4.91 -2.44 -5.63
N GLY A 78 -4.78 -3.74 -5.89
CA GLY A 78 -4.21 -4.19 -7.15
C GLY A 78 -2.74 -3.86 -7.30
N CYS A 79 -2.00 -3.78 -6.20
CA CYS A 79 -0.55 -3.59 -6.23
C CYS A 79 0.08 -4.97 -6.35
N PHE A 80 0.13 -5.48 -7.58
CA PHE A 80 0.40 -6.89 -7.85
C PHE A 80 1.84 -7.31 -7.63
N LYS A 81 2.77 -6.36 -7.56
CA LYS A 81 4.20 -6.66 -7.44
C LYS A 81 4.85 -6.06 -6.21
N LEU A 82 4.14 -5.28 -5.45
CA LEU A 82 4.69 -4.66 -4.25
C LEU A 82 5.06 -5.74 -3.25
N GLU A 83 6.29 -5.67 -2.73
CA GLU A 83 6.80 -6.71 -1.84
C GLU A 83 6.40 -6.49 -0.38
N ALA A 84 6.39 -5.24 0.06
CA ALA A 84 6.06 -4.94 1.45
C ALA A 84 5.75 -3.46 1.63
N ILE A 85 5.00 -3.15 2.70
CA ILE A 85 4.83 -1.79 3.19
C ILE A 85 6.04 -1.48 4.08
N PRO A 86 6.57 -0.26 4.06
CA PRO A 86 7.69 0.09 4.94
C PRO A 86 7.34 -0.21 6.40
N VAL A 87 8.16 -1.01 7.08
CA VAL A 87 7.86 -1.44 8.45
C VAL A 87 7.83 -0.27 9.43
N GLU A 88 8.54 0.80 9.12
CA GLU A 88 8.58 1.97 10.00
C GLU A 88 7.24 2.70 10.07
N PHE A 89 6.29 2.35 9.21
CA PHE A 89 4.93 2.86 9.35
C PHE A 89 4.28 2.43 10.66
N GLY A 90 4.84 1.40 11.30
CA GLY A 90 4.42 1.02 12.64
C GLY A 90 4.63 2.12 13.68
N GLU A 91 5.42 3.14 13.35
CA GLU A 91 5.68 4.26 14.25
C GLU A 91 4.89 5.52 13.90
N ILE A 92 4.02 5.46 12.90
CA ILE A 92 3.16 6.61 12.56
C ILE A 92 2.03 6.67 13.59
N VAL A 93 2.11 7.64 14.49
CA VAL A 93 1.17 7.69 15.63
C VAL A 93 -0.26 8.00 15.24
N THR A 94 -0.47 8.57 14.06
CA THR A 94 -1.81 8.92 13.58
C THR A 94 -2.48 7.82 12.76
N LEU A 95 -1.77 6.73 12.47
CA LEU A 95 -2.27 5.69 11.57
C LEU A 95 -3.48 4.97 12.17
N GLU A 96 -4.57 4.90 11.39
CA GLU A 96 -5.83 4.30 11.83
C GLU A 96 -6.21 3.08 11.02
N LEU A 97 -5.84 3.05 9.72
CA LEU A 97 -6.30 2.00 8.83
C LEU A 97 -5.30 1.71 7.74
N ILE A 98 -5.04 0.43 7.51
CA ILE A 98 -4.40 -0.06 6.29
C ILE A 98 -5.40 -0.99 5.62
N LYS A 99 -5.83 -0.63 4.41
CA LYS A 99 -6.74 -1.46 3.64
C LYS A 99 -6.02 -2.04 2.44
N LEU A 100 -6.06 -3.36 2.29
CA LEU A 100 -5.35 -4.08 1.24
C LEU A 100 -6.36 -4.86 0.42
N LYS A 101 -6.30 -4.70 -0.92
CA LYS A 101 -7.16 -5.44 -1.81
C LYS A 101 -6.34 -5.95 -2.98
N HIS A 102 -6.33 -7.28 -3.16
CA HIS A 102 -5.58 -7.92 -4.25
C HIS A 102 -4.09 -7.57 -4.21
N CYS A 103 -3.49 -7.69 -3.04
CA CYS A 103 -2.06 -7.50 -2.84
C CYS A 103 -1.40 -8.85 -2.54
N LEU A 104 -0.06 -8.89 -2.64
CA LEU A 104 0.69 -10.11 -2.34
C LEU A 104 0.63 -10.45 -0.85
N PRO A 105 0.75 -11.74 -0.48
CA PRO A 105 0.78 -12.13 0.93
C PRO A 105 1.89 -11.43 1.72
N SER A 106 3.02 -11.14 1.09
CA SER A 106 4.12 -10.43 1.78
C SER A 106 3.72 -9.03 2.21
N VAL A 107 2.86 -8.36 1.42
CA VAL A 107 2.32 -7.05 1.79
C VAL A 107 1.40 -7.18 3.00
N VAL A 108 0.54 -8.21 2.98
CA VAL A 108 -0.35 -8.47 4.10
C VAL A 108 0.44 -8.75 5.37
N ASP A 109 1.52 -9.53 5.26
CA ASP A 109 2.37 -9.82 6.41
C ASP A 109 3.01 -8.56 6.98
N SER A 110 3.47 -7.67 6.09
CA SER A 110 4.06 -6.41 6.55
C SER A 110 3.02 -5.53 7.25
N ALA A 111 1.79 -5.53 6.75
CA ALA A 111 0.72 -4.76 7.39
C ALA A 111 0.41 -5.30 8.78
N LYS A 112 0.46 -6.62 8.96
CA LYS A 112 0.22 -7.23 10.27
C LYS A 112 1.33 -6.92 11.24
N GLN A 113 2.58 -6.85 10.78
CA GLN A 113 3.69 -6.43 11.62
C GLN A 113 3.51 -4.98 12.06
N ILE A 114 3.06 -4.13 11.15
CA ILE A 114 2.78 -2.74 11.48
C ILE A 114 1.67 -2.65 12.53
N LEU A 115 0.62 -3.47 12.37
CA LEU A 115 -0.49 -3.51 13.32
C LEU A 115 -0.01 -3.90 14.71
N ASP A 116 0.83 -4.94 14.79
CA ASP A 116 1.38 -5.39 16.07
C ASP A 116 2.21 -4.29 16.74
N GLU A 117 3.02 -3.61 15.95
CA GLU A 117 3.84 -2.51 16.48
C GLU A 117 2.96 -1.38 17.00
N GLN A 118 1.90 -1.03 16.26
CA GLN A 118 0.98 0.02 16.68
C GLN A 118 0.29 -0.34 17.99
N HIS A 119 -0.17 -1.58 18.10
CA HIS A 119 -0.83 -2.04 19.33
C HIS A 119 0.15 -2.05 20.50
N ASP A 120 1.39 -2.46 20.27
CA ASP A 120 2.41 -2.46 21.32
C ASP A 120 2.69 -1.05 21.84
N GLN A 121 2.51 -0.04 21.00
CA GLN A 121 2.71 1.35 21.40
C GLN A 121 1.45 1.99 21.98
N GLY A 122 0.38 1.23 22.11
CA GLY A 122 -0.86 1.72 22.71
C GLY A 122 -1.89 2.23 21.72
N ASN A 123 -1.63 2.15 20.41
CA ASN A 123 -2.60 2.57 19.40
C ASN A 123 -3.56 1.41 19.08
N ASP A 124 -4.45 1.14 20.01
CA ASP A 124 -5.35 -0.01 19.92
C ASP A 124 -6.46 0.16 18.90
N ASN A 125 -6.68 1.37 18.41
CA ASN A 125 -7.73 1.65 17.44
C ASN A 125 -7.33 1.40 16.00
N MET A 126 -6.03 1.21 15.75
CA MET A 126 -5.55 0.93 14.39
C MET A 126 -5.95 -0.47 13.98
N PHE A 127 -6.38 -0.64 12.72
CA PHE A 127 -6.75 -1.96 12.22
C PHE A 127 -6.41 -2.12 10.74
N VAL A 128 -6.39 -3.38 10.29
CA VAL A 128 -6.05 -3.75 8.92
C VAL A 128 -7.24 -4.49 8.32
N ILE A 129 -7.62 -4.09 7.10
CA ILE A 129 -8.63 -4.79 6.31
C ILE A 129 -7.93 -5.41 5.12
N GLU A 130 -8.14 -6.71 4.91
CA GLU A 130 -7.54 -7.39 3.77
C GLU A 130 -8.63 -8.09 2.98
N GLU A 131 -8.59 -7.94 1.64
CA GLU A 131 -9.54 -8.57 0.73
C GLU A 131 -8.82 -9.11 -0.49
N GLY A 132 -9.17 -10.33 -0.90
CA GLY A 132 -8.68 -10.88 -2.15
C GLY A 132 -7.18 -10.99 -2.24
N THR A 133 -6.51 -11.38 -1.16
CA THR A 133 -5.06 -11.55 -1.15
C THR A 133 -4.64 -12.50 -2.27
N LEU A 134 -3.62 -12.10 -3.02
CA LEU A 134 -3.13 -12.89 -4.14
C LEU A 134 -2.43 -14.14 -3.63
N LYS A 135 -2.53 -15.23 -4.40
CA LYS A 135 -1.86 -16.46 -4.05
C LYS A 135 -0.47 -16.49 -4.66
N PRO A 136 0.47 -17.15 -3.99
CA PRO A 136 1.79 -17.36 -4.60
C PRO A 136 1.67 -18.12 -5.92
N ASP A 137 2.61 -17.90 -6.82
CA ASP A 137 2.57 -18.51 -8.15
C ASP A 137 2.51 -20.02 -8.13
N GLU A 138 3.12 -20.63 -7.16
CA GLU A 138 3.14 -22.09 -7.11
C GLU A 138 1.79 -22.68 -6.80
N ASP A 139 0.82 -21.88 -6.44
CA ASP A 139 -0.49 -22.39 -6.19
C ASP A 139 -1.31 -22.60 -7.39
N ASP A 140 -0.87 -22.37 -8.49
CA ASP A 140 -1.61 -22.50 -9.64
C ASP A 140 -2.26 -23.68 -9.84
N GLU A 141 -2.36 -24.02 -9.34
CA GLU A 141 -2.82 -25.03 -9.40
C GLU A 141 -3.89 -25.35 -8.94
N SER A 142 -3.94 -25.05 -9.03
CA SER A 142 -4.76 -25.56 -8.62
C SER A 142 -5.87 -25.55 -8.55
N ASP A 143 -5.74 -25.16 -8.62
CA ASP A 143 -6.60 -25.52 -8.54
C ASP A 143 -7.59 -25.49 -8.61
N GLU A 144 -7.50 -25.27 -8.71
CA GLU A 144 -8.15 -25.63 -8.79
C GLU A 144 -9.04 -25.67 -8.65
N ASP A 145 -9.09 -25.60 -8.79
CA ASP A 145 -9.77 -26.09 -8.74
C ASP A 145 -10.73 -25.96 -8.54
N GLU A 146 -10.72 -25.78 -8.53
CA GLU A 146 -11.33 -26.06 -8.42
C GLU A 146 -12.25 -25.85 -8.58
N PHE A 147 -12.50 -25.46 -8.81
CA PHE A 147 -13.18 -25.77 -9.15
C PHE A 147 -13.96 -26.06 -9.26
N ASP A 148 -13.90 -25.81 -9.13
CA ASP A 148 -14.46 -26.42 -9.38
C ASP A 148 -15.33 -26.57 -9.46
N GLU A 149 -15.26 -26.37 -9.44
CA GLU A 149 -15.77 -26.89 -9.73
C GLU A 149 -16.60 -27.09 -9.87
N ASP A 150 -16.54 -26.87 -9.91
CA ASP A 150 -17.16 -27.45 -10.27
C ASP A 150 -18.04 -27.59 -10.43
N GLU A 151 -17.87 -27.35 -10.38
CA GLU A 151 -18.45 -27.82 -10.81
C GLU A 151 -19.27 -28.13 -11.13
N ASP A 152 -19.25 -27.98 -11.15
CA ASP A 152 -19.84 -28.56 -11.70
C ASP A 152 -20.66 -28.89 -11.92
N ASP A 153 -20.57 -28.82 -11.88
CA ASP A 153 -21.10 -29.32 -12.33
C ASP A 153 -21.75 -29.47 -12.51
N GLU A 154 -21.67 -29.45 -12.40
CA GLU A 154 -22.06 -29.73 -12.75
C GLU A 154 -22.53 -29.96 -13.06
#